data_2c28a41fe50fbdda1ab7da94ec359b20
#
_entry.id   2c28a41fe50fbdda1ab7da94ec359b20
#
_cell.length_a   1.000
_cell.length_b   1.000
_cell.length_c   1.000
_cell.angle_alpha   90.00
_cell.angle_beta   90.00
_cell.angle_gamma   90.00
#
_symmetry.space_group_name_H-M   'P 1'
#
loop_
_entity.id
_entity.type
_entity.pdbx_description
1 polymer ?
#
loop_
_entity_poly.entity_id
_entity_poly.type
_entity_poly.pdbx_seq_one_letter_code
_entity_poly.pdbx_strand_id
1 'polypeptide(L)'
;MPPEAGPAPSGRRKTDLPVELVVITGLSGSGKASVLKALEDLGYYSVDNLPVDLIPKFAELTQDSASIRRAALVVDIREGDALKHFPGVYRRIREKVNSKLIFLEANDETIMRRFSETRRPHPLGTDRSIAKSILSERRQLAPIKDLADFIINTSKFTVHELRDFIRDRF
;
A
#
# COMPACT_ATOMS: atom_id res chain seq x y z
N MET A 1 -52.18 27.33 16.42
CA MET A 1 -51.18 26.25 16.45
C MET A 1 -50.01 26.71 15.60
N PRO A 2 -48.82 26.82 16.17
CA PRO A 2 -47.64 27.06 15.36
C PRO A 2 -47.28 25.77 14.65
N PRO A 3 -46.71 25.80 13.41
CA PRO A 3 -46.32 24.60 12.69
C PRO A 3 -45.13 23.95 13.39
N GLU A 4 -45.25 22.62 13.59
CA GLU A 4 -44.18 21.80 14.11
C GLU A 4 -42.99 21.88 13.15
N ALA A 5 -41.84 22.30 13.67
CA ALA A 5 -40.58 22.28 12.96
C ALA A 5 -40.21 20.79 12.72
N GLY A 6 -40.24 20.38 11.48
CA GLY A 6 -39.73 19.07 11.08
C GLY A 6 -38.27 18.87 11.51
N PRO A 7 -37.82 17.62 11.71
CA PRO A 7 -36.47 17.35 12.17
C PRO A 7 -35.45 17.93 11.18
N ALA A 8 -34.49 18.67 11.71
CA ALA A 8 -33.33 19.14 10.95
C ALA A 8 -32.62 18.00 10.27
N PRO A 9 -32.09 18.16 9.04
CA PRO A 9 -31.33 17.13 8.39
C PRO A 9 -30.13 16.76 9.28
N SER A 10 -30.07 15.52 9.71
CA SER A 10 -28.95 14.98 10.47
C SER A 10 -27.69 15.14 9.63
N GLY A 11 -26.90 16.14 9.94
CA GLY A 11 -25.57 16.28 9.34
C GLY A 11 -24.82 14.97 9.56
N ARG A 12 -24.38 14.34 8.48
CA ARG A 12 -23.50 13.16 8.54
C ARG A 12 -22.34 13.50 9.47
N ARG A 13 -22.28 12.83 10.59
CA ARG A 13 -21.15 12.97 11.52
C ARG A 13 -19.88 12.56 10.78
N LYS A 14 -18.76 13.23 11.02
CA LYS A 14 -17.45 12.85 10.48
C LYS A 14 -17.10 11.36 10.69
N THR A 15 -17.81 10.70 11.61
CA THR A 15 -17.70 9.28 11.92
C THR A 15 -18.35 8.34 10.89
N ASP A 16 -19.16 8.87 9.97
CA ASP A 16 -19.89 8.05 8.99
C ASP A 16 -19.15 7.89 7.65
N LEU A 17 -17.93 8.43 7.53
CA LEU A 17 -17.10 8.20 6.34
C LEU A 17 -16.60 6.75 6.33
N PRO A 18 -16.65 6.07 5.18
CA PRO A 18 -16.14 4.71 5.09
C PRO A 18 -14.65 4.67 5.44
N VAL A 19 -14.24 3.65 6.17
CA VAL A 19 -12.83 3.38 6.45
C VAL A 19 -12.15 3.04 5.13
N GLU A 20 -11.01 3.65 4.88
CA GLU A 20 -10.20 3.41 3.68
C GLU A 20 -8.85 2.84 4.09
N LEU A 21 -8.52 1.70 3.51
CA LEU A 21 -7.23 1.04 3.69
C LEU A 21 -6.51 0.95 2.35
N VAL A 22 -5.33 1.55 2.25
CA VAL A 22 -4.46 1.44 1.09
C VAL A 22 -3.29 0.52 1.42
N VAL A 23 -3.17 -0.57 0.68
CA VAL A 23 -2.05 -1.49 0.78
C VAL A 23 -1.08 -1.24 -0.36
N ILE A 24 0.17 -1.03 -0.03
CA ILE A 24 1.24 -0.76 -0.99
C ILE A 24 2.19 -1.95 -1.01
N THR A 25 2.42 -2.50 -2.17
CA THR A 25 3.41 -3.55 -2.38
C THR A 25 4.10 -3.36 -3.73
N GLY A 26 5.03 -4.21 -4.04
CA GLY A 26 5.76 -4.14 -5.30
C GLY A 26 7.22 -4.49 -5.14
N LEU A 27 7.96 -4.33 -6.22
CA LEU A 27 9.38 -4.68 -6.28
C LEU A 27 10.22 -3.81 -5.34
N SER A 28 11.25 -4.40 -4.77
CA SER A 28 12.28 -3.65 -4.04
C SER A 28 12.89 -2.60 -4.97
N GLY A 29 13.04 -1.39 -4.48
CA GLY A 29 13.51 -0.26 -5.28
C GLY A 29 12.46 0.38 -6.20
N SER A 30 11.21 -0.03 -6.14
CA SER A 30 10.13 0.55 -6.97
C SER A 30 9.54 1.85 -6.45
N GLY A 31 9.83 2.24 -5.20
CA GLY A 31 9.37 3.51 -4.63
C GLY A 31 8.27 3.40 -3.57
N LYS A 32 8.10 2.25 -2.93
CA LYS A 32 7.07 2.04 -1.90
C LYS A 32 7.13 3.06 -0.76
N ALA A 33 8.32 3.36 -0.25
CA ALA A 33 8.50 4.34 0.81
C ALA A 33 8.05 5.75 0.41
N SER A 34 8.28 6.13 -0.84
CA SER A 34 7.86 7.44 -1.38
C SER A 34 6.34 7.53 -1.49
N VAL A 35 5.69 6.46 -1.91
CA VAL A 35 4.22 6.39 -1.97
C VAL A 35 3.61 6.44 -0.57
N LEU A 36 4.16 5.68 0.38
CA LEU A 36 3.72 5.71 1.76
C LEU A 36 3.83 7.13 2.36
N LYS A 37 4.94 7.80 2.11
CA LYS A 37 5.15 9.19 2.56
C LYS A 37 4.14 10.15 1.96
N ALA A 38 3.83 10.01 0.67
CA ALA A 38 2.82 10.84 0.02
C ALA A 38 1.43 10.64 0.64
N LEU A 39 1.06 9.40 0.96
CA LEU A 39 -0.20 9.11 1.63
C LEU A 39 -0.23 9.63 3.07
N GLU A 40 0.87 9.54 3.80
CA GLU A 40 1.02 10.14 5.12
C GLU A 40 0.78 11.65 5.06
N ASP A 41 1.36 12.33 4.08
CA ASP A 41 1.16 13.78 3.86
C ASP A 41 -0.31 14.13 3.54
N LEU A 42 -1.07 13.19 3.00
CA LEU A 42 -2.51 13.32 2.76
C LEU A 42 -3.39 13.00 3.98
N GLY A 43 -2.76 12.67 5.11
CA GLY A 43 -3.47 12.38 6.36
C GLY A 43 -3.78 10.90 6.59
N TYR A 44 -3.21 9.98 5.83
CA TYR A 44 -3.32 8.55 6.10
C TYR A 44 -2.45 8.18 7.31
N TYR A 45 -3.01 7.36 8.19
CA TYR A 45 -2.21 6.71 9.23
C TYR A 45 -1.33 5.65 8.56
N SER A 46 -0.01 5.84 8.60
CA SER A 46 0.93 5.08 7.80
C SER A 46 1.72 4.08 8.64
N VAL A 47 1.76 2.84 8.18
CA VAL A 47 2.55 1.77 8.79
C VAL A 47 3.47 1.17 7.73
N ASP A 48 4.77 1.20 7.99
CA ASP A 48 5.74 0.53 7.15
C ASP A 48 6.00 -0.89 7.67
N ASN A 49 6.02 -1.84 6.75
CA ASN A 49 6.43 -3.20 7.03
C ASN A 49 5.61 -3.93 8.12
N LEU A 50 4.29 -3.84 8.05
CA LEU A 50 3.42 -4.62 8.92
C LEU A 50 3.44 -6.10 8.50
N PRO A 51 3.69 -7.04 9.43
CA PRO A 51 3.60 -8.47 9.13
C PRO A 51 2.23 -8.86 8.57
N VAL A 52 2.23 -9.73 7.56
CA VAL A 52 1.00 -10.14 6.84
C VAL A 52 -0.06 -10.67 7.82
N ASP A 53 0.34 -11.46 8.81
CA ASP A 53 -0.58 -12.05 9.78
C ASP A 53 -1.25 -11.02 10.71
N LEU A 54 -0.68 -9.82 10.82
CA LEU A 54 -1.23 -8.73 11.62
C LEU A 54 -2.15 -7.80 10.83
N ILE A 55 -2.20 -7.91 9.51
CA ILE A 55 -3.03 -7.04 8.66
C ILE A 55 -4.52 -7.16 9.01
N PRO A 56 -5.08 -8.37 9.22
CA PRO A 56 -6.49 -8.48 9.61
C PRO A 56 -6.82 -7.76 10.91
N LYS A 57 -5.95 -7.86 11.90
CA LYS A 57 -6.12 -7.17 13.19
C LYS A 57 -6.00 -5.66 13.05
N PHE A 58 -5.06 -5.20 12.26
CA PHE A 58 -4.91 -3.79 11.95
C PHE A 58 -6.15 -3.22 11.24
N ALA A 59 -6.68 -3.94 10.25
CA ALA A 59 -7.90 -3.55 9.55
C ALA A 59 -9.10 -3.46 10.50
N GLU A 60 -9.24 -4.41 11.40
CA GLU A 60 -10.28 -4.41 12.45
C GLU A 60 -10.14 -3.20 13.38
N LEU A 61 -8.93 -2.91 13.84
CA LEU A 61 -8.66 -1.75 14.69
C LEU A 61 -8.98 -0.42 13.99
N THR A 62 -8.72 -0.31 12.69
CA THR A 62 -9.08 0.90 11.92
C THR A 62 -10.60 1.06 11.79
N GLN A 63 -11.34 -0.03 11.64
CA GLN A 63 -12.81 0.01 11.61
C GLN A 63 -13.40 0.50 12.93
N ASP A 64 -12.85 0.06 14.04
CA ASP A 64 -13.34 0.38 15.38
C ASP A 64 -12.85 1.75 15.88
N SER A 65 -11.85 2.33 15.24
CA SER A 65 -11.26 3.62 15.63
C SER A 65 -12.11 4.80 15.18
N ALA A 66 -12.39 5.70 16.10
CA ALA A 66 -13.01 6.98 15.76
C ALA A 66 -12.01 7.98 15.13
N SER A 67 -10.72 7.78 15.35
CA SER A 67 -9.66 8.69 14.92
C SER A 67 -8.96 8.28 13.62
N ILE A 68 -8.87 6.97 13.34
CA ILE A 68 -8.21 6.44 12.14
C ILE A 68 -9.27 6.07 11.12
N ARG A 69 -9.46 6.92 10.12
CA ARG A 69 -10.40 6.68 9.01
C ARG A 69 -9.72 6.30 7.71
N ARG A 70 -8.48 6.68 7.58
CA ARG A 70 -7.66 6.43 6.40
C ARG A 70 -6.33 5.86 6.86
N ALA A 71 -5.98 4.69 6.40
CA ALA A 71 -4.73 4.02 6.74
C ALA A 71 -4.01 3.52 5.49
N ALA A 72 -2.69 3.57 5.52
CA ALA A 72 -1.83 3.04 4.47
C ALA A 72 -0.77 2.13 5.08
N LEU A 73 -0.53 1.00 4.46
CA LEU A 73 0.50 0.08 4.91
C LEU A 73 1.33 -0.48 3.76
N VAL A 74 2.58 -0.74 4.03
CA VAL A 74 3.50 -1.39 3.09
C VAL A 74 3.68 -2.85 3.47
N VAL A 75 3.53 -3.72 2.49
CA VAL A 75 3.88 -5.15 2.56
C VAL A 75 4.97 -5.41 1.53
N ASP A 76 6.10 -5.99 1.92
CA ASP A 76 7.21 -6.22 1.02
C ASP A 76 7.78 -7.64 1.08
N ILE A 77 8.76 -7.90 0.20
CA ILE A 77 9.36 -9.23 0.02
C ILE A 77 10.04 -9.78 1.29
N ARG A 78 10.38 -8.93 2.24
CA ARG A 78 10.98 -9.36 3.52
C ARG A 78 10.06 -10.23 4.36
N GLU A 79 8.78 -10.23 4.05
CA GLU A 79 7.81 -11.13 4.69
C GLU A 79 8.03 -12.61 4.36
N GLY A 80 8.85 -12.91 3.34
CA GLY A 80 9.22 -14.29 3.00
C GLY A 80 8.01 -15.18 2.70
N ASP A 81 7.91 -16.32 3.37
CA ASP A 81 6.82 -17.28 3.15
C ASP A 81 5.44 -16.72 3.52
N ALA A 82 5.37 -15.75 4.40
CA ALA A 82 4.11 -15.09 4.76
C ALA A 82 3.44 -14.40 3.57
N LEU A 83 4.21 -13.97 2.56
CA LEU A 83 3.65 -13.41 1.31
C LEU A 83 2.73 -14.38 0.57
N LYS A 84 2.93 -15.68 0.71
CA LYS A 84 2.06 -16.70 0.10
C LYS A 84 0.65 -16.67 0.68
N HIS A 85 0.49 -16.22 1.92
CA HIS A 85 -0.79 -16.09 2.60
C HIS A 85 -1.48 -14.77 2.28
N PHE A 86 -0.75 -13.77 1.80
CA PHE A 86 -1.27 -12.43 1.55
C PHE A 86 -2.50 -12.41 0.64
N PRO A 87 -2.55 -13.11 -0.50
CA PRO A 87 -3.73 -13.08 -1.37
C PRO A 87 -5.01 -13.48 -0.64
N GLY A 88 -4.97 -14.56 0.14
CA GLY A 88 -6.13 -15.01 0.92
C GLY A 88 -6.54 -14.02 2.01
N VAL A 89 -5.56 -13.46 2.73
CA VAL A 89 -5.76 -12.44 3.76
C VAL A 89 -6.39 -11.19 3.15
N TYR A 90 -5.84 -10.71 2.03
CA TYR A 90 -6.33 -9.49 1.38
C TYR A 90 -7.75 -9.64 0.84
N ARG A 91 -8.10 -10.78 0.22
CA ARG A 91 -9.46 -11.04 -0.24
C ARG A 91 -10.48 -10.95 0.88
N ARG A 92 -10.17 -11.50 2.05
CA ARG A 92 -11.04 -11.42 3.24
C ARG A 92 -11.18 -9.99 3.76
N ILE A 93 -10.11 -9.21 3.71
CA ILE A 93 -10.14 -7.80 4.11
C ILE A 93 -11.01 -6.98 3.17
N ARG A 94 -10.92 -7.19 1.86
CA ARG A 94 -11.73 -6.49 0.86
C ARG A 94 -13.23 -6.65 1.06
N GLU A 95 -13.67 -7.77 1.61
CA GLU A 95 -15.08 -8.02 1.91
C GLU A 95 -15.60 -7.15 3.05
N LYS A 96 -14.73 -6.70 3.94
CA LYS A 96 -15.09 -6.00 5.19
C LYS A 96 -14.71 -4.53 5.19
N VAL A 97 -13.65 -4.17 4.52
CA VAL A 97 -13.07 -2.82 4.54
C VAL A 97 -12.93 -2.31 3.11
N ASN A 98 -13.27 -1.04 2.90
CA ASN A 98 -12.96 -0.38 1.64
C ASN A 98 -11.44 -0.30 1.49
N SER A 99 -10.87 -1.16 0.67
CA SER A 99 -9.42 -1.28 0.50
C SER A 99 -9.00 -1.15 -0.95
N LYS A 100 -7.82 -0.60 -1.15
CA LYS A 100 -7.15 -0.49 -2.44
C LYS A 100 -5.76 -1.09 -2.35
N LEU A 101 -5.36 -1.83 -3.37
CA LEU A 101 -4.03 -2.39 -3.49
C LEU A 101 -3.27 -1.70 -4.61
N ILE A 102 -2.16 -1.08 -4.25
CA ILE A 102 -1.22 -0.44 -5.19
C ILE A 102 -0.03 -1.37 -5.35
N PHE A 103 0.24 -1.77 -6.57
CA PHE A 103 1.45 -2.52 -6.94
C PHE A 103 2.42 -1.62 -7.69
N LEU A 104 3.62 -1.47 -7.15
CA LEU A 104 4.67 -0.67 -7.76
C LEU A 104 5.68 -1.57 -8.48
N GLU A 105 6.02 -1.19 -9.69
CA GLU A 105 7.06 -1.86 -10.46
C GLU A 105 7.94 -0.85 -11.18
N ALA A 106 9.07 -1.30 -11.65
CA ALA A 106 9.97 -0.57 -12.53
C ALA A 106 10.72 -1.57 -13.40
N ASN A 107 11.29 -1.12 -14.52
CA ASN A 107 12.12 -2.00 -15.33
C ASN A 107 13.42 -2.39 -14.61
N ASP A 108 14.02 -3.49 -15.04
CA ASP A 108 15.21 -4.05 -14.36
C ASP A 108 16.37 -3.09 -14.33
N GLU A 109 16.59 -2.36 -15.42
CA GLU A 109 17.66 -1.35 -15.53
C GLU A 109 17.50 -0.24 -14.48
N THR A 110 16.29 0.26 -14.32
CA THR A 110 15.97 1.28 -13.32
C THR A 110 16.19 0.77 -11.90
N ILE A 111 15.75 -0.45 -11.62
CA ILE A 111 15.93 -1.07 -10.29
C ILE A 111 17.41 -1.28 -10.00
N MET A 112 18.16 -1.83 -10.93
CA MET A 112 19.61 -2.04 -10.79
C MET A 112 20.34 -0.73 -10.53
N ARG A 113 20.00 0.33 -11.26
CA ARG A 113 20.56 1.66 -11.05
C ARG A 113 20.24 2.20 -9.64
N ARG A 114 18.98 2.07 -9.19
CA ARG A 114 18.56 2.53 -7.85
C ARG A 114 19.32 1.79 -6.74
N PHE A 115 19.53 0.48 -6.86
CA PHE A 115 20.35 -0.28 -5.91
C PHE A 115 21.81 0.18 -5.92
N SER A 116 22.37 0.44 -7.09
CA SER A 116 23.74 0.96 -7.22
C SER A 116 23.92 2.31 -6.54
N GLU A 117 22.97 3.22 -6.73
CA GLU A 117 22.99 4.57 -6.12
C GLU A 117 22.85 4.53 -4.59
N THR A 118 22.00 3.63 -4.06
CA THR A 118 21.77 3.53 -2.61
C THR A 118 22.76 2.62 -1.88
N ARG A 119 23.56 1.84 -2.62
CA ARG A 119 24.50 0.84 -2.08
C ARG A 119 23.85 -0.17 -1.11
N ARG A 120 22.56 -0.39 -1.27
CA ARG A 120 21.82 -1.38 -0.47
C ARG A 120 21.79 -2.72 -1.19
N PRO A 121 22.05 -3.85 -0.50
CA PRO A 121 21.87 -5.17 -1.09
C PRO A 121 20.38 -5.43 -1.35
N HIS A 122 20.08 -6.22 -2.40
CA HIS A 122 18.72 -6.67 -2.62
C HIS A 122 18.29 -7.62 -1.47
N PRO A 123 17.04 -7.52 -0.96
CA PRO A 123 16.56 -8.36 0.15
C PRO A 123 16.68 -9.87 -0.08
N LEU A 124 16.61 -10.33 -1.32
CA LEU A 124 16.69 -11.75 -1.66
C LEU A 124 18.10 -12.25 -1.96
N GLY A 125 19.11 -11.38 -1.96
CA GLY A 125 20.36 -11.85 -2.49
C GLY A 125 21.63 -11.20 -2.02
N THR A 126 22.22 -11.77 -0.98
CA THR A 126 23.62 -11.54 -0.65
C THR A 126 24.57 -12.26 -1.60
N ASP A 127 24.18 -13.42 -2.14
CA ASP A 127 25.02 -14.32 -2.96
C ASP A 127 24.54 -14.45 -4.42
N ARG A 128 23.49 -13.75 -4.81
CA ARG A 128 22.94 -13.78 -6.18
C ARG A 128 23.23 -12.49 -6.92
N SER A 129 23.34 -12.56 -8.24
CA SER A 129 23.32 -11.33 -9.04
C SER A 129 22.00 -10.58 -8.81
N ILE A 130 22.04 -9.25 -8.85
CA ILE A 130 20.84 -8.42 -8.70
C ILE A 130 19.76 -8.80 -9.72
N ALA A 131 20.15 -9.10 -10.96
CA ALA A 131 19.23 -9.53 -12.02
C ALA A 131 18.44 -10.79 -11.64
N LYS A 132 19.09 -11.79 -11.05
CA LYS A 132 18.44 -13.02 -10.58
C LYS A 132 17.52 -12.75 -9.40
N SER A 133 17.92 -11.88 -8.50
CA SER A 133 17.10 -11.47 -7.35
C SER A 133 15.84 -10.74 -7.79
N ILE A 134 15.93 -9.86 -8.75
CA ILE A 134 14.77 -9.16 -9.33
C ILE A 134 13.81 -10.16 -9.98
N LEU A 135 14.32 -11.11 -10.76
CA LEU A 135 13.50 -12.13 -11.41
C LEU A 135 12.76 -13.00 -10.38
N SER A 136 13.46 -13.43 -9.34
CA SER A 136 12.87 -14.20 -8.23
C SER A 136 11.77 -13.42 -7.53
N GLU A 137 11.99 -12.15 -7.27
CA GLU A 137 11.02 -11.26 -6.64
C GLU A 137 9.77 -11.08 -7.50
N ARG A 138 9.93 -10.84 -8.82
CA ARG A 138 8.79 -10.75 -9.75
C ARG A 138 7.92 -12.00 -9.71
N ARG A 139 8.53 -13.19 -9.65
CA ARG A 139 7.80 -14.47 -9.55
C ARG A 139 7.04 -14.59 -8.23
N GLN A 140 7.65 -14.22 -7.13
CA GLN A 140 7.02 -14.29 -5.81
C GLN A 140 5.85 -13.31 -5.67
N LEU A 141 5.95 -12.14 -6.29
CA LEU A 141 4.94 -11.09 -6.22
C LEU A 141 3.86 -11.18 -7.31
N ALA A 142 4.02 -12.04 -8.31
CA ALA A 142 3.05 -12.14 -9.41
C ALA A 142 1.61 -12.41 -8.95
N PRO A 143 1.33 -13.30 -7.98
CA PRO A 143 -0.03 -13.52 -7.49
C PRO A 143 -0.63 -12.28 -6.79
N ILE A 144 0.21 -11.44 -6.20
CA ILE A 144 -0.21 -10.20 -5.54
C ILE A 144 -0.48 -9.13 -6.59
N LYS A 145 0.36 -9.03 -7.62
CA LYS A 145 0.14 -8.11 -8.74
C LYS A 145 -1.20 -8.33 -9.41
N ASP A 146 -1.64 -9.58 -9.54
CA ASP A 146 -2.93 -9.93 -10.13
C ASP A 146 -4.13 -9.41 -9.33
N LEU A 147 -3.95 -9.12 -8.05
CA LEU A 147 -4.99 -8.56 -7.18
C LEU A 147 -5.00 -7.02 -7.15
N ALA A 148 -4.00 -6.37 -7.74
CA ALA A 148 -3.83 -4.94 -7.62
C ALA A 148 -4.94 -4.15 -8.31
N ASP A 149 -5.43 -3.13 -7.62
CA ASP A 149 -6.35 -2.13 -8.20
C ASP A 149 -5.59 -1.13 -9.07
N PHE A 150 -4.34 -0.84 -8.70
CA PHE A 150 -3.45 0.07 -9.42
C PHE A 150 -2.08 -0.57 -9.60
N ILE A 151 -1.60 -0.61 -10.83
CA ILE A 151 -0.23 -1.00 -11.15
C ILE A 151 0.47 0.25 -11.67
N ILE A 152 1.52 0.68 -10.96
CA ILE A 152 2.24 1.90 -11.28
C ILE A 152 3.67 1.54 -11.64
N ASN A 153 4.06 1.81 -12.88
CA ASN A 153 5.45 1.70 -13.31
C ASN A 153 6.18 3.00 -13.01
N THR A 154 7.13 2.93 -12.08
CA THR A 154 7.84 4.11 -11.60
C THR A 154 9.14 4.40 -12.32
N SER A 155 9.45 3.70 -13.42
CA SER A 155 10.72 3.81 -14.13
C SER A 155 11.06 5.23 -14.57
N LYS A 156 10.06 6.01 -14.93
CA LYS A 156 10.22 7.38 -15.43
C LYS A 156 9.93 8.46 -14.40
N PHE A 157 9.57 8.08 -13.18
CA PHE A 157 9.29 9.04 -12.12
C PHE A 157 10.55 9.40 -11.33
N THR A 158 10.73 10.66 -11.04
CA THR A 158 11.53 11.12 -9.91
C THR A 158 10.71 10.90 -8.62
N VAL A 159 11.37 11.00 -7.46
CA VAL A 159 10.69 10.90 -6.17
C VAL A 159 9.58 11.95 -6.03
N HIS A 160 9.83 13.18 -6.47
CA HIS A 160 8.85 14.27 -6.43
C HIS A 160 7.66 14.03 -7.37
N GLU A 161 7.94 13.63 -8.60
CA GLU A 161 6.88 13.30 -9.57
C GLU A 161 5.99 12.16 -9.11
N LEU A 162 6.57 11.12 -8.48
CA LEU A 162 5.82 10.02 -7.91
C LEU A 162 4.91 10.49 -6.76
N ARG A 163 5.42 11.32 -5.87
CA ARG A 163 4.62 11.91 -4.79
C ARG A 163 3.47 12.76 -5.31
N ASP A 164 3.73 13.60 -6.29
CA ASP A 164 2.70 14.44 -6.91
C ASP A 164 1.64 13.57 -7.60
N PHE A 165 2.05 12.54 -8.31
CA PHE A 165 1.14 11.58 -8.93
C PHE A 165 0.20 10.93 -7.92
N ILE A 166 0.72 10.51 -6.76
CA ILE A 166 -0.09 9.91 -5.69
C ILE A 166 -1.04 10.95 -5.08
N ARG A 167 -0.58 12.16 -4.81
CA ARG A 167 -1.42 13.24 -4.26
C ARG A 167 -2.59 13.57 -5.17
N ASP A 168 -2.39 13.54 -6.48
CA ASP A 168 -3.46 13.85 -7.45
C ASP A 168 -4.49 12.72 -7.58
N ARG A 169 -4.16 11.50 -7.16
CA ARG A 169 -5.00 10.30 -7.29
C ARG A 169 -5.72 9.90 -6.01
N PHE A 170 -5.19 10.24 -4.87
CA PHE A 170 -5.66 9.86 -3.55
C PHE A 170 -5.87 11.09 -2.66
#